data_3e5fd0ba91336e08bfe1ca4b8441f87f
#
_entry.id   3e5fd0ba91336e08bfe1ca4b8441f87f
#
_cell.length_a   1.000
_cell.length_b   1.000
_cell.length_c   1.000
_cell.angle_alpha   90.00
_cell.angle_beta   90.00
_cell.angle_gamma   90.00
#
_symmetry.space_group_name_H-M   'P 1'
#
loop_
_entity.id
_entity.type
_entity.pdbx_description
1 polymer ?
#
loop_
_entity_poly.entity_id
_entity_poly.type
_entity_poly.pdbx_seq_one_letter_code
_entity_poly.pdbx_strand_id
1 'polypeptide(L)'
;MKVREVIVYKHYFEEFFAAQPQKVRDKIIKVLDIIEQIERVPVQYLKFIEGTNGLFEVRVQLGSNIFRIFCFFDGNKFVVLLSGFQKKTQKTPKGEIERAVRLMNEYYKDKESNEL
;
A
#
# COMPACT_ATOMS: atom_id res chain seq x y z
N MET A 1 -5.78 -14.11 14.40
CA MET A 1 -4.73 -14.80 13.63
C MET A 1 -4.55 -14.11 12.28
N LYS A 2 -3.32 -13.85 11.90
CA LYS A 2 -3.03 -13.23 10.60
C LYS A 2 -3.12 -14.23 9.47
N VAL A 3 -3.79 -13.85 8.39
CA VAL A 3 -3.82 -14.65 7.16
C VAL A 3 -2.69 -14.25 6.21
N ARG A 4 -2.11 -13.05 6.42
CA ARG A 4 -0.95 -12.56 5.68
C ARG A 4 -0.23 -11.53 6.52
N GLU A 5 0.96 -11.16 6.12
CA GLU A 5 1.76 -10.18 6.84
C GLU A 5 2.04 -8.97 5.97
N VAL A 6 1.82 -7.78 6.55
CA VAL A 6 2.16 -6.52 5.89
C VAL A 6 3.62 -6.21 6.19
N ILE A 7 4.39 -5.96 5.14
CA ILE A 7 5.80 -5.57 5.26
C ILE A 7 6.04 -4.32 4.42
N VAL A 8 7.15 -3.64 4.65
CA VAL A 8 7.48 -2.41 3.93
C VAL A 8 8.70 -2.62 3.05
N TYR A 9 8.73 -1.93 1.91
CA TYR A 9 9.89 -1.91 1.04
C TYR A 9 10.63 -0.60 1.21
N LYS A 10 11.85 -0.66 1.73
CA LYS A 10 12.69 0.51 2.02
C LYS A 10 11.97 1.49 2.94
N HIS A 11 12.05 2.78 2.67
CA HIS A 11 11.58 3.84 3.58
C HIS A 11 10.36 4.62 3.07
N TYR A 12 9.81 4.25 1.93
CA TYR A 12 8.77 5.06 1.28
C TYR A 12 7.49 5.16 2.09
N PHE A 13 6.99 4.03 2.57
CA PHE A 13 5.80 4.04 3.41
C PHE A 13 6.05 4.77 4.72
N GLU A 14 7.19 4.51 5.34
CA GLU A 14 7.51 5.10 6.64
C GLU A 14 7.58 6.62 6.58
N GLU A 15 8.17 7.17 5.52
CA GLU A 15 8.22 8.62 5.31
C GLU A 15 6.82 9.21 5.18
N PHE A 16 5.97 8.58 4.37
CA PHE A 16 4.59 9.01 4.22
C PHE A 16 3.86 8.94 5.56
N PHE A 17 3.98 7.82 6.26
CA PHE A 17 3.29 7.57 7.52
C PHE A 17 3.71 8.58 8.60
N ALA A 18 5.00 8.81 8.73
CA ALA A 18 5.53 9.74 9.73
C ALA A 18 5.05 11.18 9.53
N ALA A 19 4.76 11.56 8.29
CA ALA A 19 4.30 12.90 7.97
C ALA A 19 2.82 13.13 8.31
N GLN A 20 2.08 12.08 8.69
CA GLN A 20 0.65 12.18 8.94
C GLN A 20 0.35 12.51 10.40
N PRO A 21 -0.78 13.23 10.66
CA PRO A 21 -1.25 13.44 12.04
C PRO A 21 -1.59 12.11 12.71
N GLN A 22 -1.60 12.11 14.04
CA GLN A 22 -1.86 10.90 14.83
C GLN A 22 -3.16 10.19 14.43
N LYS A 23 -4.24 10.93 14.22
CA LYS A 23 -5.54 10.33 13.85
C LYS A 23 -5.47 9.58 12.53
N VAL A 24 -4.72 10.12 11.57
CA VAL A 24 -4.55 9.47 10.27
C VAL A 24 -3.69 8.21 10.43
N ARG A 25 -2.60 8.30 11.19
CA ARG A 25 -1.75 7.15 11.46
C ARG A 25 -2.55 6.02 12.11
N ASP A 26 -3.39 6.35 13.10
CA ASP A 26 -4.23 5.36 13.76
C ASP A 26 -5.19 4.68 12.79
N LYS A 27 -5.76 5.44 11.88
CA LYS A 27 -6.67 4.89 10.87
C LYS A 27 -5.93 3.98 9.88
N ILE A 28 -4.74 4.39 9.48
CA ILE A 28 -3.89 3.57 8.60
C ILE A 28 -3.61 2.22 9.26
N ILE A 29 -3.21 2.24 10.53
CA ILE A 29 -2.93 0.99 11.26
C ILE A 29 -4.15 0.08 11.29
N LYS A 30 -5.34 0.64 11.55
CA LYS A 30 -6.58 -0.14 11.56
C LYS A 30 -6.84 -0.82 10.22
N VAL A 31 -6.65 -0.09 9.12
CA VAL A 31 -6.87 -0.65 7.78
C VAL A 31 -5.84 -1.74 7.48
N LEU A 32 -4.58 -1.53 7.86
CA LEU A 32 -3.54 -2.54 7.67
C LEU A 32 -3.83 -3.80 8.48
N ASP A 33 -4.37 -3.64 9.71
CA ASP A 33 -4.78 -4.79 10.52
C ASP A 33 -5.90 -5.58 9.84
N ILE A 34 -6.85 -4.89 9.23
CA ILE A 34 -7.93 -5.54 8.48
C ILE A 34 -7.34 -6.38 7.33
N ILE A 35 -6.39 -5.81 6.61
CA ILE A 35 -5.74 -6.51 5.50
C ILE A 35 -5.01 -7.76 5.99
N GLU A 36 -4.38 -7.70 7.16
CA GLU A 36 -3.68 -8.85 7.70
C GLU A 36 -4.60 -9.96 8.19
N GLN A 37 -5.78 -9.61 8.70
CA GLN A 37 -6.62 -10.56 9.41
C GLN A 37 -7.80 -11.11 8.61
N ILE A 38 -8.26 -10.38 7.60
CA ILE A 38 -9.43 -10.78 6.82
C ILE A 38 -8.99 -11.36 5.49
N GLU A 39 -9.40 -12.59 5.21
CA GLU A 39 -8.96 -13.29 4.00
C GLU A 39 -9.41 -12.57 2.73
N ARG A 40 -10.67 -12.18 2.66
CA ARG A 40 -11.21 -11.41 1.53
C ARG A 40 -11.43 -9.97 1.95
N VAL A 41 -10.46 -9.12 1.65
CA VAL A 41 -10.53 -7.73 2.04
C VAL A 41 -11.50 -6.98 1.16
N PRO A 42 -12.50 -6.26 1.75
CA PRO A 42 -13.43 -5.47 0.94
C PRO A 42 -12.73 -4.40 0.10
N VAL A 43 -13.31 -4.09 -1.03
CA VAL A 43 -12.78 -3.11 -1.98
C VAL A 43 -12.67 -1.70 -1.38
N GLN A 44 -13.43 -1.43 -0.33
CA GLN A 44 -13.32 -0.15 0.36
C GLN A 44 -11.96 0.05 1.03
N TYR A 45 -11.22 -1.05 1.28
CA TYR A 45 -9.90 -0.99 1.93
C TYR A 45 -8.76 -1.39 1.02
N LEU A 46 -9.01 -2.24 0.01
CA LEU A 46 -7.95 -2.73 -0.85
C LEU A 46 -8.50 -2.95 -2.26
N LYS A 47 -7.93 -2.27 -3.24
CA LYS A 47 -8.42 -2.35 -4.61
C LYS A 47 -7.29 -2.55 -5.59
N PHE A 48 -7.48 -3.47 -6.54
CA PHE A 48 -6.55 -3.67 -7.65
C PHE A 48 -6.55 -2.46 -8.58
N ILE A 49 -5.38 -2.06 -9.03
CA ILE A 49 -5.24 -0.97 -10.00
C ILE A 49 -5.16 -1.57 -11.40
N GLU A 50 -6.21 -1.35 -12.18
CA GLU A 50 -6.29 -1.90 -13.53
C GLU A 50 -5.17 -1.38 -14.41
N GLY A 51 -4.70 -2.22 -15.32
CA GLY A 51 -3.62 -1.87 -16.23
C GLY A 51 -2.23 -2.08 -15.64
N THR A 52 -2.14 -2.55 -14.40
CA THR A 52 -0.86 -2.85 -13.75
C THR A 52 -0.69 -4.35 -13.57
N ASN A 53 0.55 -4.77 -13.37
CA ASN A 53 0.87 -6.17 -13.17
C ASN A 53 0.90 -6.50 -11.67
N GLY A 54 -0.27 -6.41 -11.03
CA GLY A 54 -0.42 -6.81 -9.64
C GLY A 54 -0.32 -5.70 -8.60
N LEU A 55 -0.39 -4.43 -9.02
CA LEU A 55 -0.38 -3.31 -8.08
C LEU A 55 -1.77 -3.09 -7.50
N PHE A 56 -1.85 -2.91 -6.19
CA PHE A 56 -3.08 -2.60 -5.46
C PHE A 56 -2.92 -1.28 -4.72
N GLU A 57 -4.04 -0.70 -4.34
CA GLU A 57 -4.03 0.45 -3.45
C GLU A 57 -4.77 0.12 -2.16
N VAL A 58 -4.12 0.39 -1.03
CA VAL A 58 -4.76 0.41 0.28
C VAL A 58 -5.51 1.73 0.38
N ARG A 59 -6.78 1.67 0.75
CA ARG A 59 -7.68 2.81 0.75
C ARG A 59 -8.01 3.22 2.18
N VAL A 60 -7.63 4.43 2.55
CA VAL A 60 -7.83 4.96 3.90
C VAL A 60 -8.60 6.28 3.78
N GLN A 61 -9.65 6.41 4.57
CA GLN A 61 -10.44 7.65 4.61
C GLN A 61 -10.70 8.05 6.05
N LEU A 62 -10.47 9.32 6.34
CA LEU A 62 -10.78 9.90 7.65
C LEU A 62 -11.48 11.23 7.40
N GLY A 63 -12.80 11.27 7.70
CA GLY A 63 -13.62 12.41 7.33
C GLY A 63 -13.64 12.57 5.82
N SER A 64 -13.31 13.76 5.32
CA SER A 64 -13.24 14.04 3.90
C SER A 64 -11.84 13.83 3.32
N ASN A 65 -10.86 13.45 4.16
CA ASN A 65 -9.50 13.25 3.71
C ASN A 65 -9.29 11.82 3.24
N ILE A 66 -8.71 11.66 2.07
CA ILE A 66 -8.53 10.38 1.43
C ILE A 66 -7.04 10.12 1.22
N PHE A 67 -6.60 8.92 1.61
CA PHE A 67 -5.20 8.51 1.49
C PHE A 67 -5.13 7.20 0.71
N ARG A 68 -4.06 7.02 -0.04
CA ARG A 68 -3.79 5.80 -0.78
C ARG A 68 -2.37 5.34 -0.49
N ILE A 69 -2.21 4.03 -0.30
CA ILE A 69 -0.89 3.43 -0.10
C ILE A 69 -0.78 2.31 -1.13
N PHE A 70 0.21 2.39 -2.00
CA PHE A 70 0.40 1.34 -3.00
C PHE A 70 1.03 0.11 -2.38
N CYS A 71 0.60 -1.04 -2.84
CA CYS A 71 1.11 -2.30 -2.35
C CYS A 71 0.96 -3.39 -3.41
N PHE A 72 1.57 -4.52 -3.17
CA PHE A 72 1.39 -5.69 -4.02
C PHE A 72 1.58 -6.94 -3.16
N PHE A 73 1.13 -8.08 -3.67
CA PHE A 73 1.26 -9.34 -2.96
C PHE A 73 2.51 -10.07 -3.42
N ASP A 74 3.37 -10.44 -2.48
CA ASP A 74 4.50 -11.30 -2.76
C ASP A 74 4.14 -12.69 -2.23
N GLY A 75 3.69 -13.54 -3.15
CA GLY A 75 3.12 -14.82 -2.80
C GLY A 75 1.79 -14.66 -2.07
N ASN A 76 1.44 -15.63 -1.25
CA ASN A 76 0.19 -15.61 -0.49
C ASN A 76 0.35 -15.02 0.91
N LYS A 77 1.58 -14.79 1.35
CA LYS A 77 1.87 -14.45 2.73
C LYS A 77 2.14 -12.97 2.98
N PHE A 78 2.65 -12.27 1.98
CA PHE A 78 3.13 -10.91 2.20
C PHE A 78 2.40 -9.88 1.36
N VAL A 79 2.03 -8.77 2.00
CA VAL A 79 1.59 -7.55 1.33
C VAL A 79 2.72 -6.53 1.52
N VAL A 80 3.34 -6.13 0.42
CA VAL A 80 4.50 -5.24 0.45
C VAL A 80 4.04 -3.80 0.21
N LEU A 81 4.22 -2.95 1.20
CA LEU A 81 3.85 -1.53 1.09
C LEU A 81 4.93 -0.75 0.36
N LEU A 82 4.51 0.11 -0.53
CA LEU A 82 5.36 1.01 -1.31
C LEU A 82 5.13 2.45 -0.86
N SER A 83 4.89 3.35 -1.79
CA SER A 83 4.67 4.77 -1.48
C SER A 83 3.21 5.06 -1.12
N GLY A 84 2.99 6.12 -0.35
CA GLY A 84 1.66 6.60 -0.03
C GLY A 84 1.51 8.08 -0.34
N PHE A 85 0.26 8.55 -0.44
CA PHE A 85 -0.03 9.95 -0.70
C PHE A 85 -1.45 10.29 -0.27
N GLN A 86 -1.70 11.59 -0.08
CA GLN A 86 -3.05 12.08 0.16
C GLN A 86 -3.70 12.40 -1.18
N LYS A 87 -4.86 11.81 -1.41
CA LYS A 87 -5.57 11.99 -2.67
C LYS A 87 -6.35 13.28 -2.65
N LYS A 88 -6.07 14.18 -3.60
CA LYS A 88 -6.73 15.47 -3.70
C LYS A 88 -7.55 15.64 -4.97
N THR A 89 -7.60 14.60 -5.81
CA THR A 89 -8.35 14.59 -7.05
C THR A 89 -9.20 13.34 -7.13
N GLN A 90 -10.15 13.31 -8.06
CA GLN A 90 -11.04 12.15 -8.22
C GLN A 90 -10.29 10.90 -8.64
N LYS A 91 -9.31 11.05 -9.52
CA LYS A 91 -8.52 9.93 -10.00
C LYS A 91 -7.18 9.88 -9.30
N THR A 92 -6.64 8.68 -9.12
CA THR A 92 -5.28 8.51 -8.65
C THR A 92 -4.32 9.09 -9.70
N PRO A 93 -3.42 10.01 -9.34
CA PRO A 93 -2.51 10.60 -10.30
C PRO A 93 -1.65 9.56 -10.99
N LYS A 94 -1.54 9.68 -12.31
CA LYS A 94 -0.77 8.75 -13.13
C LYS A 94 0.69 8.63 -12.68
N GLY A 95 1.30 9.76 -12.32
CA GLY A 95 2.68 9.79 -11.85
C GLY A 95 2.90 8.97 -10.58
N GLU A 96 1.91 8.96 -9.68
CA GLU A 96 2.01 8.17 -8.46
C GLU A 96 1.95 6.68 -8.77
N ILE A 97 1.11 6.29 -9.72
CA ILE A 97 1.01 4.88 -10.15
C ILE A 97 2.32 4.46 -10.82
N GLU A 98 2.84 5.28 -11.71
CA GLU A 98 4.11 4.99 -12.41
C GLU A 98 5.27 4.82 -11.43
N ARG A 99 5.33 5.68 -10.42
CA ARG A 99 6.34 5.57 -9.37
C ARG A 99 6.20 4.24 -8.63
N ALA A 100 4.99 3.89 -8.25
CA ALA A 100 4.75 2.64 -7.51
C ALA A 100 5.11 1.41 -8.35
N VAL A 101 4.83 1.44 -9.65
CA VAL A 101 5.22 0.35 -10.55
C VAL A 101 6.73 0.21 -10.59
N ARG A 102 7.47 1.34 -10.67
CA ARG A 102 8.93 1.30 -10.65
C ARG A 102 9.44 0.69 -9.33
N LEU A 103 8.85 1.07 -8.20
CA LEU A 103 9.27 0.55 -6.91
C LEU A 103 8.97 -0.95 -6.78
N MET A 104 7.85 -1.40 -7.30
CA MET A 104 7.51 -2.83 -7.32
C MET A 104 8.53 -3.61 -8.14
N ASN A 105 8.88 -3.11 -9.32
CA ASN A 105 9.87 -3.76 -10.17
C ASN A 105 11.25 -3.76 -9.51
N GLU A 106 11.60 -2.68 -8.82
CA GLU A 106 12.84 -2.58 -8.05
C GLU A 106 12.88 -3.64 -6.93
N TYR A 107 11.76 -3.83 -6.24
CA TYR A 107 11.66 -4.86 -5.21
C TYR A 107 12.00 -6.24 -5.76
N TYR A 108 11.40 -6.61 -6.89
CA TYR A 108 11.64 -7.93 -7.47
C TYR A 108 13.09 -8.07 -7.96
N LYS A 109 13.66 -7.00 -8.47
CA LYS A 109 15.04 -7.00 -8.89
C LYS A 109 15.99 -7.22 -7.72
N ASP A 110 15.75 -6.52 -6.61
CA ASP A 110 16.53 -6.67 -5.39
C ASP A 110 16.40 -8.09 -4.83
N LYS A 111 15.20 -8.64 -4.91
CA LYS A 111 14.94 -10.01 -4.43
C LYS A 111 15.71 -11.05 -5.26
N GLU A 112 15.77 -10.87 -6.57
CA GLU A 112 16.54 -11.76 -7.46
C GLU A 112 18.02 -11.71 -7.12
N SER A 113 18.51 -10.55 -6.68
CA SER A 113 19.92 -10.38 -6.29
C SER A 113 20.21 -10.81 -4.86
N ASN A 114 19.19 -11.35 -4.14
CA ASN A 114 19.31 -11.75 -2.75
C ASN A 114 19.69 -10.60 -1.81
N GLU A 115 19.24 -9.39 -2.12
CA GLU A 115 19.53 -8.21 -1.31
C GLU A 115 18.42 -7.91 -0.28
N LEU A 116 17.39 -8.72 -0.26
CA LEU A 116 16.29 -8.57 0.68
C LEU A 116 16.37 -9.57 1.80
#